data_2214e729d6a631a526c0310a9ef33c72
#
_entry.id   2214e729d6a631a526c0310a9ef33c72
#
_cell.length_a   1.000
_cell.length_b   1.000
_cell.length_c   1.000
_cell.angle_alpha   90.00
_cell.angle_beta   90.00
_cell.angle_gamma   90.00
#
_symmetry.space_group_name_H-M   'P 1'
#
loop_
_entity.id
_entity.type
_entity.pdbx_description
1 polymer ?
#
loop_
_entity_poly.entity_id
_entity_poly.type
_entity_poly.pdbx_seq_one_letter_code
_entity_poly.pdbx_strand_id
1 'polypeptide(L)'
;GELGMRHFISQFGPCLEWPWTHLMDVPEFTEELVDKVSSQSDEQSGQFSIHELEKKRDDNLVDFLKVLKDNRWGAGNTLKEFEDRLNKTKKRTDFAKLDLTTPLLTLKTKVRKEWADYNGHMTESRYLECFSDASTEMMAIVGVDEEYISSIGSYFTVETHIRHLDEVLIGEGVYATTQVILGANKKLHLFHYLYHEDDRLLATAEHMLIHVNLKTRGASMPSELVVNRVEAVYEAHKKLAKPEGLARAVGDKV
;
A
#
# COMPACT_ATOMS: atom_id res chain seq x y z
N GLY A 1 -21.49 -0.65 -20.55
CA GLY A 1 -21.46 -2.05 -20.48
C GLY A 1 -20.09 -2.59 -20.07
N GLU A 2 -19.80 -3.83 -20.39
CA GLU A 2 -18.56 -4.56 -20.03
C GLU A 2 -17.23 -3.83 -20.33
N LEU A 3 -17.19 -3.00 -21.34
CA LEU A 3 -15.98 -2.23 -21.71
C LEU A 3 -15.62 -1.14 -20.69
N GLY A 4 -16.60 -0.49 -20.08
CA GLY A 4 -16.35 0.53 -19.05
C GLY A 4 -15.85 -0.07 -17.74
N MET A 5 -16.38 -1.23 -17.35
CA MET A 5 -15.98 -1.94 -16.14
C MET A 5 -14.58 -2.56 -16.29
N ARG A 6 -14.25 -3.12 -17.45
CA ARG A 6 -12.89 -3.61 -17.75
C ARG A 6 -11.86 -2.47 -17.75
N HIS A 7 -12.22 -1.29 -18.18
CA HIS A 7 -11.34 -0.12 -18.16
C HIS A 7 -11.12 0.40 -16.73
N PHE A 8 -12.17 0.40 -15.89
CA PHE A 8 -12.07 0.75 -14.48
C PHE A 8 -11.20 -0.24 -13.72
N ILE A 9 -11.41 -1.54 -13.90
CA ILE A 9 -10.60 -2.62 -13.29
C ILE A 9 -9.15 -2.55 -13.77
N SER A 10 -8.89 -2.21 -15.04
CA SER A 10 -7.52 -2.09 -15.56
C SER A 10 -6.75 -0.88 -15.03
N GLN A 11 -7.43 0.17 -14.59
CA GLN A 11 -6.78 1.36 -13.98
C GLN A 11 -6.50 1.21 -12.48
N PHE A 12 -7.29 0.38 -11.77
CA PHE A 12 -7.20 0.22 -10.32
C PHE A 12 -6.90 -1.24 -9.90
N GLY A 13 -6.71 -2.15 -10.86
CA GLY A 13 -6.60 -3.58 -10.68
C GLY A 13 -5.61 -4.07 -9.63
N PRO A 14 -4.38 -3.58 -9.52
CA PRO A 14 -3.42 -4.10 -8.55
C PRO A 14 -3.76 -3.81 -7.08
N CYS A 15 -4.58 -2.77 -6.83
CA CYS A 15 -4.96 -2.36 -5.47
C CYS A 15 -6.32 -2.92 -5.00
N LEU A 16 -7.12 -3.50 -5.90
CA LEU A 16 -8.51 -3.84 -5.66
C LEU A 16 -8.84 -5.34 -5.83
N GLU A 17 -7.87 -6.19 -6.14
CA GLU A 17 -8.15 -7.61 -6.46
C GLU A 17 -8.73 -8.43 -5.28
N TRP A 18 -8.66 -7.96 -4.05
CA TRP A 18 -9.02 -8.78 -2.92
C TRP A 18 -10.46 -8.64 -2.37
N PRO A 19 -11.10 -7.48 -2.36
CA PRO A 19 -12.51 -7.39 -1.93
C PRO A 19 -13.54 -7.68 -3.05
N TRP A 20 -13.15 -7.56 -4.32
CA TRP A 20 -14.10 -7.53 -5.43
C TRP A 20 -14.45 -8.90 -6.01
N THR A 21 -13.60 -9.90 -5.89
CA THR A 21 -13.90 -11.26 -6.33
C THR A 21 -15.08 -11.89 -5.58
N HIS A 22 -15.27 -11.53 -4.31
CA HIS A 22 -16.44 -11.99 -3.54
C HIS A 22 -17.70 -11.16 -3.77
N LEU A 23 -17.61 -9.92 -4.24
CA LEU A 23 -18.75 -9.06 -4.59
C LEU A 23 -19.35 -9.41 -5.96
N MET A 24 -18.56 -9.98 -6.86
CA MET A 24 -19.00 -10.39 -8.20
C MET A 24 -19.86 -11.68 -8.16
N ASP A 25 -19.83 -12.42 -7.06
CA ASP A 25 -20.63 -13.64 -6.87
C ASP A 25 -22.03 -13.37 -6.25
N VAL A 26 -22.42 -12.10 -6.07
CA VAL A 26 -23.73 -11.71 -5.55
C VAL A 26 -24.60 -11.14 -6.70
N PRO A 27 -25.49 -11.93 -7.31
CA PRO A 27 -26.25 -11.53 -8.50
C PRO A 27 -27.09 -10.26 -8.33
N GLU A 28 -27.69 -10.07 -7.16
CA GLU A 28 -28.56 -8.92 -6.86
C GLU A 28 -27.82 -7.58 -6.77
N PHE A 29 -26.56 -7.61 -6.38
CA PHE A 29 -25.74 -6.41 -6.25
C PHE A 29 -25.24 -5.90 -7.62
N THR A 30 -25.00 -6.80 -8.57
CA THR A 30 -24.50 -6.48 -9.91
C THR A 30 -25.57 -5.82 -10.77
N GLU A 31 -26.83 -6.24 -10.71
CA GLU A 31 -27.91 -5.66 -11.51
C GLU A 31 -28.26 -4.23 -11.05
N GLU A 32 -28.41 -4.00 -9.78
CA GLU A 32 -28.78 -2.68 -9.24
C GLU A 32 -27.68 -1.63 -9.40
N LEU A 33 -26.40 -2.04 -9.32
CA LEU A 33 -25.26 -1.15 -9.54
C LEU A 33 -25.06 -0.83 -11.03
N VAL A 34 -25.25 -1.83 -11.90
CA VAL A 34 -25.17 -1.66 -13.36
C VAL A 34 -26.30 -0.78 -13.85
N ASP A 35 -27.51 -0.94 -13.35
CA ASP A 35 -28.67 -0.12 -13.70
C ASP A 35 -28.51 1.34 -13.22
N LYS A 36 -27.97 1.58 -12.03
CA LYS A 36 -27.66 2.94 -11.54
C LYS A 36 -26.55 3.63 -12.32
N VAL A 37 -25.52 2.91 -12.70
CA VAL A 37 -24.41 3.46 -13.51
C VAL A 37 -24.84 3.64 -14.96
N SER A 38 -25.68 2.72 -15.53
CA SER A 38 -26.17 2.82 -16.91
C SER A 38 -27.24 3.92 -17.06
N SER A 39 -28.11 4.13 -16.09
CA SER A 39 -29.12 5.19 -16.13
C SER A 39 -28.56 6.61 -16.01
N GLN A 40 -27.31 6.76 -15.57
CA GLN A 40 -26.61 8.05 -15.48
C GLN A 40 -25.75 8.36 -16.71
N SER A 41 -25.57 7.41 -17.63
CA SER A 41 -24.68 7.56 -18.80
C SER A 41 -25.36 8.05 -20.08
N ASP A 42 -26.69 8.14 -20.11
CA ASP A 42 -27.43 8.42 -21.36
C ASP A 42 -27.85 9.88 -21.58
N GLU A 43 -27.60 10.79 -20.67
CA GLU A 43 -27.85 12.21 -20.91
C GLU A 43 -26.63 13.09 -20.63
N GLN A 44 -26.08 13.62 -21.70
CA GLN A 44 -25.09 14.70 -21.82
C GLN A 44 -23.66 14.30 -22.12
N SER A 45 -23.38 14.21 -23.41
CA SER A 45 -22.03 14.46 -23.98
C SER A 45 -21.65 15.96 -23.90
N GLY A 46 -21.56 16.48 -22.69
CA GLY A 46 -21.06 17.83 -22.42
C GLY A 46 -19.65 17.75 -21.82
N GLN A 47 -18.76 18.61 -22.27
CA GLN A 47 -17.41 18.75 -21.71
C GLN A 47 -17.49 19.08 -20.23
N PHE A 48 -17.26 18.09 -19.38
CA PHE A 48 -17.02 18.30 -17.95
C PHE A 48 -15.58 18.76 -17.73
N SER A 49 -15.38 19.75 -16.88
CA SER A 49 -14.04 20.11 -16.42
C SER A 49 -13.48 18.98 -15.56
N ILE A 50 -12.15 18.84 -15.52
CA ILE A 50 -11.46 17.83 -14.69
C ILE A 50 -11.94 17.92 -13.23
N HIS A 51 -12.20 19.12 -12.73
CA HIS A 51 -12.68 19.37 -11.37
C HIS A 51 -14.11 18.84 -11.11
N GLU A 52 -15.00 18.90 -12.11
CA GLU A 52 -16.36 18.35 -12.02
C GLU A 52 -16.34 16.81 -12.08
N LEU A 53 -15.40 16.23 -12.83
CA LEU A 53 -15.20 14.76 -12.88
C LEU A 53 -14.60 14.24 -11.55
N GLU A 54 -13.69 14.99 -10.96
CA GLU A 54 -13.12 14.67 -9.64
C GLU A 54 -14.19 14.75 -8.55
N LYS A 55 -15.01 15.80 -8.54
CA LYS A 55 -16.12 15.93 -7.59
C LYS A 55 -17.16 14.81 -7.75
N LYS A 56 -17.55 14.46 -8.99
CA LYS A 56 -18.45 13.33 -9.25
C LYS A 56 -17.85 11.98 -8.82
N ARG A 57 -16.55 11.79 -8.99
CA ARG A 57 -15.83 10.59 -8.49
C ARG A 57 -15.92 10.50 -6.98
N ASP A 58 -15.66 11.61 -6.29
CA ASP A 58 -15.64 11.64 -4.83
C ASP A 58 -17.06 11.49 -4.23
N ASP A 59 -18.06 12.10 -4.85
CA ASP A 59 -19.47 11.94 -4.49
C ASP A 59 -19.95 10.48 -4.71
N ASN A 60 -19.58 9.84 -5.83
CA ASN A 60 -19.90 8.44 -6.09
C ASN A 60 -19.18 7.48 -5.12
N LEU A 61 -17.94 7.80 -4.74
CA LEU A 61 -17.20 7.03 -3.74
C LEU A 61 -17.86 7.13 -2.37
N VAL A 62 -18.31 8.33 -1.97
CA VAL A 62 -19.03 8.55 -0.71
C VAL A 62 -20.36 7.78 -0.68
N ASP A 63 -21.12 7.77 -1.78
CA ASP A 63 -22.38 7.03 -1.87
C ASP A 63 -22.15 5.51 -1.89
N PHE A 64 -21.11 5.02 -2.57
CA PHE A 64 -20.68 3.63 -2.53
C PHE A 64 -20.28 3.21 -1.10
N LEU A 65 -19.53 4.04 -0.39
CA LEU A 65 -19.13 3.80 1.00
C LEU A 65 -20.34 3.80 1.96
N LYS A 66 -21.38 4.61 1.69
CA LYS A 66 -22.65 4.57 2.43
C LYS A 66 -23.39 3.25 2.21
N VAL A 67 -23.49 2.80 0.95
CA VAL A 67 -24.14 1.52 0.60
C VAL A 67 -23.44 0.34 1.28
N LEU A 68 -22.10 0.32 1.31
CA LEU A 68 -21.32 -0.70 2.02
C LEU A 68 -21.57 -0.66 3.54
N LYS A 69 -21.76 0.53 4.12
CA LYS A 69 -22.02 0.72 5.55
C LYS A 69 -23.42 0.31 5.97
N ASP A 70 -24.42 0.56 5.11
CA ASP A 70 -25.83 0.26 5.38
C ASP A 70 -26.18 -1.21 5.15
N ASN A 71 -25.46 -1.89 4.25
CA ASN A 71 -25.60 -3.32 4.02
C ASN A 71 -24.71 -4.10 5.01
N ARG A 72 -25.25 -4.67 6.03
CA ARG A 72 -24.69 -5.41 7.18
C ARG A 72 -23.66 -6.53 6.89
N TRP A 73 -22.85 -6.40 5.88
CA TRP A 73 -21.89 -7.40 5.40
C TRP A 73 -20.50 -7.18 6.01
N GLY A 74 -20.28 -7.31 7.28
CA GLY A 74 -18.94 -7.34 7.88
C GLY A 74 -17.95 -6.21 7.48
N ALA A 75 -18.37 -5.36 6.54
CA ALA A 75 -17.59 -4.29 5.93
C ALA A 75 -17.30 -3.09 6.86
N GLY A 76 -17.93 -3.04 8.02
CA GLY A 76 -17.73 -1.92 8.95
C GLY A 76 -16.29 -1.77 9.42
N ASN A 77 -15.57 -2.88 9.59
CA ASN A 77 -14.14 -2.85 9.93
C ASN A 77 -13.28 -2.45 8.73
N THR A 78 -13.60 -2.97 7.55
CA THR A 78 -12.87 -2.68 6.30
C THR A 78 -12.98 -1.21 5.91
N LEU A 79 -14.16 -0.60 6.09
CA LEU A 79 -14.37 0.83 5.84
C LEU A 79 -13.61 1.70 6.83
N LYS A 80 -13.70 1.36 8.12
CA LYS A 80 -12.95 2.08 9.16
C LYS A 80 -11.45 1.98 8.92
N GLU A 81 -10.97 0.81 8.51
CA GLU A 81 -9.57 0.59 8.16
C GLU A 81 -9.15 1.39 6.93
N PHE A 82 -10.02 1.49 5.92
CA PHE A 82 -9.79 2.32 4.75
C PHE A 82 -9.79 3.81 5.09
N GLU A 83 -10.75 4.28 5.91
CA GLU A 83 -10.79 5.63 6.44
C GLU A 83 -9.56 5.94 7.31
N ASP A 84 -9.11 4.99 8.14
CA ASP A 84 -7.92 5.11 8.97
C ASP A 84 -6.63 5.16 8.11
N ARG A 85 -6.57 4.39 7.02
CA ARG A 85 -5.49 4.46 6.03
C ARG A 85 -5.48 5.81 5.30
N LEU A 86 -6.64 6.27 4.81
CA LEU A 86 -6.78 7.60 4.19
C LEU A 86 -6.42 8.74 5.16
N ASN A 87 -6.80 8.63 6.43
CA ASN A 87 -6.49 9.64 7.43
C ASN A 87 -5.01 9.60 7.87
N LYS A 88 -4.36 8.45 7.83
CA LYS A 88 -2.92 8.33 8.07
C LYS A 88 -2.11 8.99 6.95
N THR A 89 -2.51 8.81 5.68
CA THR A 89 -1.86 9.48 4.55
C THR A 89 -2.01 10.99 4.57
N LYS A 90 -3.06 11.53 5.22
CA LYS A 90 -3.25 12.98 5.40
C LYS A 90 -2.32 13.65 6.42
N LYS A 91 -1.71 12.91 7.34
CA LYS A 91 -0.67 13.46 8.22
C LYS A 91 0.68 13.39 7.49
N ARG A 92 0.99 14.41 6.69
CA ARG A 92 2.35 14.56 6.13
C ARG A 92 3.35 14.54 7.27
N THR A 93 4.13 13.49 7.34
CA THR A 93 5.29 13.43 8.24
C THR A 93 6.24 14.56 7.83
N ASP A 94 6.57 15.45 8.78
CA ASP A 94 7.52 16.52 8.52
C ASP A 94 8.92 15.90 8.37
N PHE A 95 9.33 15.73 7.12
CA PHE A 95 10.59 15.09 6.78
C PHE A 95 11.80 15.70 7.51
N ALA A 96 11.77 17.02 7.74
CA ALA A 96 12.86 17.72 8.42
C ALA A 96 13.02 17.36 9.91
N LYS A 97 12.00 16.75 10.51
CA LYS A 97 12.00 16.34 11.93
C LYS A 97 12.30 14.85 12.14
N LEU A 98 12.54 14.10 11.06
CA LEU A 98 12.84 12.68 11.17
C LEU A 98 14.23 12.46 11.73
N ASP A 99 14.33 11.51 12.65
CA ASP A 99 15.63 10.94 13.03
C ASP A 99 16.06 9.90 12.00
N LEU A 100 17.00 10.27 11.16
CA LEU A 100 17.58 9.40 10.14
C LEU A 100 18.80 8.60 10.65
N THR A 101 19.12 8.67 11.94
CA THR A 101 20.27 7.93 12.50
C THR A 101 19.93 6.49 12.87
N THR A 102 18.67 6.09 12.73
CA THR A 102 18.16 4.74 12.94
C THR A 102 17.21 4.34 11.81
N PRO A 103 16.92 3.04 11.61
CA PRO A 103 15.84 2.64 10.70
C PRO A 103 14.52 3.30 11.06
N LEU A 104 13.79 3.80 10.06
CA LEU A 104 12.56 4.56 10.29
C LEU A 104 11.40 3.64 10.70
N LEU A 105 10.63 4.05 11.71
CA LEU A 105 9.37 3.36 12.07
C LEU A 105 8.35 3.57 10.95
N THR A 106 7.96 2.49 10.29
CA THR A 106 7.09 2.52 9.10
C THR A 106 5.78 1.77 9.27
N LEU A 107 5.64 1.00 10.35
CA LEU A 107 4.38 0.33 10.69
C LEU A 107 4.27 0.19 12.21
N LYS A 108 3.05 0.38 12.74
CA LYS A 108 2.68 -0.05 14.09
C LYS A 108 1.23 -0.48 14.09
N THR A 109 0.95 -1.74 14.41
CA THR A 109 -0.38 -2.33 14.35
C THR A 109 -0.53 -3.48 15.36
N LYS A 110 -1.68 -4.18 15.33
CA LYS A 110 -1.93 -5.40 16.08
C LYS A 110 -2.38 -6.51 15.14
N VAL A 111 -2.01 -7.74 15.47
CA VAL A 111 -2.46 -8.92 14.73
C VAL A 111 -3.96 -9.08 14.90
N ARG A 112 -4.71 -8.99 13.81
CA ARG A 112 -6.16 -9.09 13.77
C ARG A 112 -6.60 -10.55 13.69
N LYS A 113 -7.83 -10.84 14.13
CA LYS A 113 -8.38 -12.19 14.08
C LYS A 113 -8.38 -12.79 12.66
N GLU A 114 -8.71 -11.99 11.66
CA GLU A 114 -8.73 -12.38 10.25
C GLU A 114 -7.34 -12.54 9.61
N TRP A 115 -6.30 -12.24 10.35
CA TRP A 115 -4.91 -12.45 9.94
C TRP A 115 -4.37 -13.81 10.37
N ALA A 116 -5.10 -14.49 11.24
CA ALA A 116 -4.64 -15.73 11.83
C ALA A 116 -5.07 -16.97 11.06
N ASP A 117 -4.26 -17.99 11.14
CA ASP A 117 -4.57 -19.33 10.70
C ASP A 117 -5.39 -20.11 11.77
N TYR A 118 -5.61 -21.40 11.52
CA TYR A 118 -6.34 -22.30 12.42
C TYR A 118 -5.63 -22.55 13.76
N ASN A 119 -4.31 -22.24 13.86
CA ASN A 119 -3.54 -22.35 15.10
C ASN A 119 -3.54 -21.05 15.90
N GLY A 120 -4.14 -19.97 15.38
CA GLY A 120 -4.17 -18.66 16.03
C GLY A 120 -2.92 -17.81 15.78
N HIS A 121 -2.01 -18.25 14.92
CA HIS A 121 -0.82 -17.51 14.53
C HIS A 121 -1.06 -16.68 13.26
N MET A 122 -0.36 -15.57 13.13
CA MET A 122 -0.41 -14.75 11.92
C MET A 122 0.05 -15.54 10.71
N THR A 123 -0.79 -15.60 9.66
CA THR A 123 -0.49 -16.35 8.44
C THR A 123 0.67 -15.72 7.66
N GLU A 124 1.41 -16.52 6.92
CA GLU A 124 2.58 -16.13 6.13
C GLU A 124 2.31 -14.89 5.24
N SER A 125 1.17 -14.86 4.55
CA SER A 125 0.80 -13.76 3.65
C SER A 125 0.66 -12.41 4.36
N ARG A 126 0.34 -12.41 5.66
CA ARG A 126 0.14 -11.19 6.44
C ARG A 126 1.45 -10.51 6.83
N TYR A 127 2.54 -11.27 6.92
CA TYR A 127 3.87 -10.68 7.03
C TYR A 127 4.21 -9.85 5.79
N LEU A 128 3.90 -10.37 4.58
CA LEU A 128 4.07 -9.60 3.35
C LEU A 128 3.20 -8.34 3.33
N GLU A 129 1.95 -8.42 3.81
CA GLU A 129 1.06 -7.26 3.94
C GLU A 129 1.66 -6.20 4.86
N CYS A 130 2.19 -6.58 6.03
CA CYS A 130 2.89 -5.66 6.93
C CYS A 130 4.09 -4.96 6.24
N PHE A 131 4.88 -5.70 5.46
CA PHE A 131 6.01 -5.13 4.74
C PHE A 131 5.59 -4.26 3.56
N SER A 132 4.48 -4.58 2.91
CA SER A 132 3.88 -3.74 1.87
C SER A 132 3.37 -2.41 2.46
N ASP A 133 2.71 -2.45 3.61
CA ASP A 133 2.27 -1.25 4.34
C ASP A 133 3.49 -0.42 4.79
N ALA A 134 4.55 -1.06 5.29
CA ALA A 134 5.80 -0.39 5.65
C ALA A 134 6.48 0.29 4.45
N SER A 135 6.46 -0.35 3.27
CA SER A 135 6.95 0.24 2.03
C SER A 135 6.11 1.45 1.61
N THR A 136 4.79 1.37 1.75
CA THR A 136 3.86 2.45 1.45
C THR A 136 4.11 3.66 2.34
N GLU A 137 4.28 3.45 3.64
CA GLU A 137 4.64 4.52 4.58
C GLU A 137 6.00 5.13 4.25
N MET A 138 7.00 4.30 3.91
CA MET A 138 8.31 4.80 3.47
C MET A 138 8.21 5.66 2.22
N MET A 139 7.38 5.27 1.25
CA MET A 139 7.11 6.08 0.05
C MET A 139 6.46 7.41 0.41
N ALA A 140 5.48 7.42 1.30
CA ALA A 140 4.83 8.64 1.78
C ALA A 140 5.82 9.58 2.50
N ILE A 141 6.71 9.04 3.32
CA ILE A 141 7.78 9.78 4.00
C ILE A 141 8.67 10.53 3.01
N VAL A 142 9.05 9.89 1.92
CA VAL A 142 9.90 10.54 0.90
C VAL A 142 9.13 11.42 -0.08
N GLY A 143 7.80 11.49 0.03
CA GLY A 143 6.94 12.39 -0.75
C GLY A 143 6.21 11.74 -1.91
N VAL A 144 6.16 10.42 -1.97
CA VAL A 144 5.29 9.68 -2.90
C VAL A 144 3.96 9.47 -2.19
N ASP A 145 3.22 10.55 -2.05
CA ASP A 145 1.87 10.59 -1.49
C ASP A 145 0.79 10.42 -2.57
N GLU A 146 -0.47 10.48 -2.19
CA GLU A 146 -1.60 10.30 -3.08
C GLU A 146 -1.62 11.32 -4.24
N GLU A 147 -1.30 12.58 -3.98
CA GLU A 147 -1.20 13.63 -5.00
C GLU A 147 -0.08 13.31 -6.00
N TYR A 148 1.08 12.88 -5.51
CA TYR A 148 2.18 12.45 -6.34
C TYR A 148 1.81 11.25 -7.21
N ILE A 149 1.18 10.22 -6.61
CA ILE A 149 0.76 9.01 -7.32
C ILE A 149 -0.22 9.33 -8.44
N SER A 150 -1.19 10.19 -8.19
CA SER A 150 -2.20 10.57 -9.19
C SER A 150 -1.64 11.37 -10.35
N SER A 151 -0.57 12.15 -10.14
CA SER A 151 -0.04 13.10 -11.12
C SER A 151 1.23 12.65 -11.85
N ILE A 152 2.09 11.90 -11.17
CA ILE A 152 3.45 11.57 -11.65
C ILE A 152 3.64 10.05 -11.78
N GLY A 153 3.64 9.33 -10.65
CA GLY A 153 3.98 7.92 -10.63
C GLY A 153 4.11 7.34 -9.24
N SER A 154 4.62 6.12 -9.16
CA SER A 154 4.86 5.42 -7.89
C SER A 154 6.05 4.47 -8.01
N TYR A 155 6.54 4.00 -6.87
CA TYR A 155 7.47 2.87 -6.84
C TYR A 155 6.72 1.55 -6.85
N PHE A 156 7.12 0.66 -7.76
CA PHE A 156 6.58 -0.68 -7.88
C PHE A 156 7.60 -1.69 -7.38
N THR A 157 7.18 -2.57 -6.48
CA THR A 157 8.01 -3.68 -6.02
C THR A 157 8.19 -4.66 -7.18
N VAL A 158 9.44 -4.96 -7.50
CA VAL A 158 9.82 -5.89 -8.58
C VAL A 158 10.45 -7.17 -8.07
N GLU A 159 10.92 -7.16 -6.81
CA GLU A 159 11.51 -8.32 -6.18
C GLU A 159 11.32 -8.23 -4.67
N THR A 160 10.98 -9.34 -4.04
CA THR A 160 10.81 -9.46 -2.59
C THR A 160 11.45 -10.74 -2.08
N HIS A 161 12.20 -10.64 -1.00
CA HIS A 161 12.70 -11.77 -0.25
C HIS A 161 12.27 -11.61 1.21
N ILE A 162 11.56 -12.59 1.75
CA ILE A 162 11.07 -12.61 3.14
C ILE A 162 11.73 -13.75 3.91
N ARG A 163 12.07 -13.48 5.17
CA ARG A 163 12.53 -14.48 6.14
C ARG A 163 11.60 -14.45 7.34
N HIS A 164 10.95 -15.57 7.62
CA HIS A 164 10.17 -15.76 8.85
C HIS A 164 11.11 -16.32 9.92
N LEU A 165 11.17 -15.67 11.07
CA LEU A 165 12.12 -15.96 12.13
C LEU A 165 11.43 -16.39 13.41
N ASP A 166 10.23 -15.84 13.67
CA ASP A 166 9.42 -16.16 14.84
C ASP A 166 7.93 -15.94 14.54
N GLU A 167 7.06 -16.43 15.39
CA GLU A 167 5.62 -16.37 15.26
C GLU A 167 5.00 -15.27 16.13
N VAL A 168 3.76 -14.90 15.83
CA VAL A 168 2.99 -13.91 16.58
C VAL A 168 1.51 -14.30 16.60
N LEU A 169 0.85 -14.10 17.76
CA LEU A 169 -0.53 -14.49 18.00
C LEU A 169 -1.52 -13.36 17.75
N ILE A 170 -2.81 -13.74 17.64
CA ILE A 170 -3.92 -12.78 17.56
C ILE A 170 -3.90 -11.82 18.75
N GLY A 171 -4.05 -10.53 18.47
CA GLY A 171 -4.16 -9.47 19.47
C GLY A 171 -2.84 -8.87 19.91
N GLU A 172 -1.72 -9.54 19.64
CA GLU A 172 -0.38 -9.03 19.96
C GLU A 172 0.00 -7.85 19.05
N GLY A 173 0.79 -6.94 19.59
CA GLY A 173 1.29 -5.77 18.88
C GLY A 173 2.49 -6.10 18.01
N VAL A 174 2.54 -5.50 16.83
CA VAL A 174 3.70 -5.59 15.94
C VAL A 174 4.07 -4.22 15.40
N TYR A 175 5.35 -4.02 15.12
CA TYR A 175 5.82 -2.80 14.45
C TYR A 175 6.92 -3.13 13.46
N ALA A 176 7.03 -2.32 12.39
CA ALA A 176 8.11 -2.47 11.44
C ALA A 176 8.98 -1.22 11.37
N THR A 177 10.28 -1.46 11.19
CA THR A 177 11.24 -0.41 10.85
C THR A 177 11.85 -0.67 9.48
N THR A 178 12.22 0.40 8.78
CA THR A 178 12.73 0.34 7.41
C THR A 178 14.09 1.02 7.31
N GLN A 179 15.06 0.31 6.76
CA GLN A 179 16.37 0.83 6.38
C GLN A 179 16.44 0.95 4.85
N VAL A 180 16.84 2.11 4.34
CA VAL A 180 17.14 2.30 2.92
C VAL A 180 18.55 1.78 2.63
N ILE A 181 18.63 0.76 1.77
CA ILE A 181 19.88 0.10 1.39
C ILE A 181 20.49 0.73 0.14
N LEU A 182 19.63 1.17 -0.78
CA LEU A 182 20.00 1.91 -1.97
C LEU A 182 18.86 2.86 -2.33
N GLY A 183 19.21 4.11 -2.60
CA GLY A 183 18.32 5.10 -3.16
C GLY A 183 19.04 5.82 -4.28
N ALA A 184 18.92 5.36 -5.53
CA ALA A 184 19.62 5.93 -6.65
C ALA A 184 18.80 5.84 -7.95
N ASN A 185 18.72 6.96 -8.67
CA ASN A 185 18.00 7.05 -9.93
C ASN A 185 16.51 6.62 -9.76
N LYS A 186 16.15 5.55 -10.47
CA LYS A 186 14.79 4.98 -10.46
C LYS A 186 14.59 3.90 -9.40
N LYS A 187 15.64 3.49 -8.69
CA LYS A 187 15.66 2.33 -7.80
C LYS A 187 15.58 2.76 -6.35
N LEU A 188 14.79 2.02 -5.60
CA LEU A 188 14.71 2.11 -4.15
C LEU A 188 14.80 0.70 -3.58
N HIS A 189 15.83 0.44 -2.79
CA HIS A 189 16.06 -0.85 -2.15
C HIS A 189 15.85 -0.68 -0.66
N LEU A 190 14.85 -1.36 -0.14
CA LEU A 190 14.42 -1.30 1.26
C LEU A 190 14.73 -2.61 1.95
N PHE A 191 15.12 -2.51 3.21
CA PHE A 191 15.18 -3.64 4.12
C PHE A 191 14.29 -3.34 5.33
N HIS A 192 13.33 -4.22 5.58
CA HIS A 192 12.34 -4.10 6.64
C HIS A 192 12.62 -5.11 7.74
N TYR A 193 12.39 -4.69 8.97
CA TYR A 193 12.37 -5.53 10.15
C TYR A 193 10.96 -5.47 10.75
N LEU A 194 10.33 -6.61 10.97
CA LEU A 194 9.07 -6.72 11.69
C LEU A 194 9.34 -7.25 13.08
N TYR A 195 8.97 -6.49 14.10
CA TYR A 195 9.15 -6.82 15.50
C TYR A 195 7.81 -7.04 16.18
N HIS A 196 7.79 -7.91 17.16
CA HIS A 196 6.76 -7.97 18.19
C HIS A 196 6.87 -6.76 19.13
N GLU A 197 5.81 -6.42 19.86
CA GLU A 197 5.80 -5.28 20.78
C GLU A 197 6.78 -5.41 21.96
N ASP A 198 7.33 -6.61 22.21
CA ASP A 198 8.40 -6.89 23.17
C ASP A 198 9.81 -6.85 22.56
N ASP A 199 9.96 -6.32 21.34
CA ASP A 199 11.21 -6.16 20.58
C ASP A 199 11.81 -7.46 20.01
N ARG A 200 11.11 -8.61 20.06
CA ARG A 200 11.51 -9.83 19.34
C ARG A 200 11.40 -9.61 17.82
N LEU A 201 12.42 -10.00 17.08
CA LEU A 201 12.39 -9.95 15.63
C LEU A 201 11.60 -11.13 15.05
N LEU A 202 10.44 -10.83 14.46
CA LEU A 202 9.53 -11.83 13.88
C LEU A 202 9.88 -12.19 12.44
N ALA A 203 10.23 -11.19 11.64
CA ALA A 203 10.53 -11.40 10.23
C ALA A 203 11.37 -10.25 9.66
N THR A 204 12.04 -10.52 8.55
CA THR A 204 12.68 -9.48 7.73
C THR A 204 12.22 -9.59 6.29
N ALA A 205 12.15 -8.45 5.59
CA ALA A 205 11.91 -8.42 4.16
C ALA A 205 12.88 -7.48 3.45
N GLU A 206 13.30 -7.90 2.28
CA GLU A 206 14.11 -7.13 1.35
C GLU A 206 13.27 -6.85 0.11
N HIS A 207 13.04 -5.57 -0.22
CA HIS A 207 12.24 -5.14 -1.35
C HIS A 207 13.08 -4.31 -2.31
N MET A 208 13.12 -4.73 -3.57
CA MET A 208 13.60 -3.90 -4.67
C MET A 208 12.42 -3.25 -5.36
N LEU A 209 12.44 -1.93 -5.43
CA LEU A 209 11.38 -1.14 -6.07
C LEU A 209 11.95 -0.31 -7.21
N ILE A 210 11.13 -0.09 -8.24
CA ILE A 210 11.45 0.76 -9.39
C ILE A 210 10.35 1.81 -9.54
N HIS A 211 10.77 3.07 -9.71
CA HIS A 211 9.83 4.16 -9.99
C HIS A 211 9.28 4.04 -11.40
N VAL A 212 7.96 4.12 -11.51
CA VAL A 212 7.18 3.97 -12.74
C VAL A 212 6.28 5.19 -12.93
N ASN A 213 6.32 5.78 -14.12
CA ASN A 213 5.34 6.77 -14.52
C ASN A 213 4.01 6.07 -14.84
N LEU A 214 2.94 6.45 -14.15
CA LEU A 214 1.64 5.77 -14.28
C LEU A 214 0.92 6.04 -15.61
N LYS A 215 1.26 7.14 -16.31
CA LYS A 215 0.68 7.45 -17.64
C LYS A 215 1.33 6.62 -18.72
N THR A 216 2.67 6.57 -18.75
CA THR A 216 3.44 5.83 -19.78
C THR A 216 3.65 4.36 -19.43
N ARG A 217 3.38 3.96 -18.18
CA ARG A 217 3.60 2.61 -17.62
C ARG A 217 5.06 2.13 -17.73
N GLY A 218 5.98 3.08 -17.90
CA GLY A 218 7.41 2.82 -18.03
C GLY A 218 8.21 3.30 -16.82
N ALA A 219 9.38 2.68 -16.60
CA ALA A 219 10.31 3.11 -15.57
C ALA A 219 10.79 4.55 -15.85
N SER A 220 10.67 5.43 -14.87
CA SER A 220 10.98 6.86 -14.97
C SER A 220 11.72 7.37 -13.75
N MET A 221 12.35 8.53 -13.89
CA MET A 221 12.93 9.21 -12.72
C MET A 221 11.79 9.74 -11.84
N PRO A 222 11.93 9.65 -10.51
CA PRO A 222 11.07 10.38 -9.58
C PRO A 222 11.25 11.90 -9.72
N SER A 223 10.36 12.68 -9.10
CA SER A 223 10.57 14.13 -8.99
C SER A 223 11.82 14.46 -8.17
N GLU A 224 12.38 15.62 -8.40
CA GLU A 224 13.58 16.11 -7.69
C GLU A 224 13.40 16.08 -6.16
N LEU A 225 12.22 16.46 -5.65
CA LEU A 225 11.91 16.37 -4.23
C LEU A 225 12.05 14.94 -3.69
N VAL A 226 11.51 13.96 -4.39
CA VAL A 226 11.56 12.54 -3.99
C VAL A 226 12.99 12.04 -4.07
N VAL A 227 13.72 12.35 -5.15
CA VAL A 227 15.12 11.99 -5.29
C VAL A 227 15.94 12.52 -4.11
N ASN A 228 15.83 13.83 -3.82
CA ASN A 228 16.60 14.46 -2.73
C ASN A 228 16.30 13.85 -1.36
N ARG A 229 15.02 13.52 -1.08
CA ARG A 229 14.64 12.87 0.18
C ARG A 229 15.13 11.43 0.28
N VAL A 230 14.99 10.65 -0.79
CA VAL A 230 15.52 9.28 -0.86
C VAL A 230 17.04 9.27 -0.66
N GLU A 231 17.76 10.17 -1.33
CA GLU A 231 19.21 10.32 -1.16
C GLU A 231 19.58 10.71 0.29
N ALA A 232 18.85 11.65 0.90
CA ALA A 232 19.12 12.06 2.28
C ALA A 232 18.97 10.89 3.26
N VAL A 233 17.90 10.08 3.11
CA VAL A 233 17.72 8.88 3.94
C VAL A 233 18.80 7.85 3.66
N TYR A 234 19.12 7.60 2.38
CA TYR A 234 20.17 6.64 2.01
C TYR A 234 21.53 7.05 2.58
N GLU A 235 21.94 8.33 2.44
CA GLU A 235 23.21 8.85 2.96
C GLU A 235 23.33 8.72 4.49
N ALA A 236 22.21 8.81 5.19
CA ALA A 236 22.17 8.54 6.63
C ALA A 236 22.24 7.03 6.91
N HIS A 237 21.40 6.24 6.26
CA HIS A 237 21.24 4.81 6.53
C HIS A 237 22.43 3.96 6.08
N LYS A 238 23.23 4.40 5.09
CA LYS A 238 24.45 3.69 4.70
C LYS A 238 25.53 3.66 5.79
N LYS A 239 25.39 4.50 6.84
CA LYS A 239 26.26 4.53 8.01
C LYS A 239 25.83 3.54 9.09
N LEU A 240 24.62 3.01 8.99
CA LEU A 240 24.09 2.01 9.89
C LEU A 240 24.74 0.64 9.64
N ALA A 241 24.60 -0.26 10.60
CA ALA A 241 25.02 -1.64 10.40
C ALA A 241 24.30 -2.25 9.20
N LYS A 242 25.04 -3.04 8.43
CA LYS A 242 24.47 -3.77 7.31
C LYS A 242 23.48 -4.82 7.84
N PRO A 243 22.25 -4.90 7.30
CA PRO A 243 21.27 -5.86 7.75
C PRO A 243 21.76 -7.31 7.63
N GLU A 244 21.46 -8.10 8.65
CA GLU A 244 21.71 -9.54 8.57
C GLU A 244 20.76 -10.18 7.55
N GLY A 245 21.33 -10.97 6.64
CA GLY A 245 20.57 -11.65 5.58
C GLY A 245 20.28 -10.78 4.35
N LEU A 246 20.86 -9.58 4.26
CA LEU A 246 20.79 -8.75 3.06
C LEU A 246 21.39 -9.48 1.85
N ALA A 247 20.69 -9.43 0.71
CA ALA A 247 21.05 -10.05 -0.57
C ALA A 247 21.23 -11.60 -0.48
N ARG A 248 20.48 -12.23 0.41
CA ARG A 248 20.52 -13.68 0.58
C ARG A 248 19.56 -14.36 -0.40
N ALA A 249 20.02 -15.41 -1.04
CA ALA A 249 19.17 -16.27 -1.87
C ALA A 249 18.37 -17.25 -1.01
N VAL A 250 17.25 -17.75 -1.52
CA VAL A 250 16.49 -18.85 -0.93
C VAL A 250 17.27 -20.15 -1.09
N GLY A 251 17.32 -20.93 -0.01
CA GLY A 251 17.97 -22.25 0.04
C GLY A 251 19.29 -22.25 0.82
N ASP A 252 19.76 -23.45 1.10
CA ASP A 252 21.06 -23.64 1.71
C ASP A 252 22.16 -23.46 0.64
N LYS A 253 23.28 -22.88 1.06
CA LYS A 253 24.48 -22.95 0.23
C LYS A 253 24.95 -24.38 0.27
N VAL A 254 24.69 -25.13 -0.80
CA VAL A 254 25.28 -26.42 -1.05
C VAL A 254 26.76 -26.25 -1.38
#